data_9a4f1d87e2069305299c8c40c173bef3
#
_entry.id   9a4f1d87e2069305299c8c40c173bef3
#
_cell.length_a   1.000
_cell.length_b   1.000
_cell.length_c   1.000
_cell.angle_alpha   90.00
_cell.angle_beta   90.00
_cell.angle_gamma   90.00
#
_symmetry.space_group_name_H-M   'P 1'
#
loop_
_entity.id
_entity.type
_entity.pdbx_description
1 polymer ?
#
loop_
_entity_poly.entity_id
_entity_poly.type
_entity_poly.pdbx_seq_one_letter_code
_entity_poly.pdbx_strand_id
1 'polypeptide(L)'
;MNVTRAVLPVMRGQRSGHLFTIASMGGYLGGSRGTAYAASKFAVAGFTESLALELEEFGITATIVGPGYFRTDFLDKSSAILEPATLIEDYRASNAAFRAATETANHAQQGDPNALGRLLVEIAAERKPPLHLPVGADAVQLVEQHHNSVLNDIKAWRAKSSNTAFNAG
;
A
#
# COMPACT_ATOMS: atom_id res chain seq x y z
N MET A 1 -13.24 2.68 -4.51
CA MET A 1 -14.52 2.02 -4.17
C MET A 1 -15.60 2.14 -5.23
N ASN A 2 -15.83 3.30 -5.86
CA ASN A 2 -16.90 3.43 -6.88
C ASN A 2 -16.70 2.51 -8.08
N VAL A 3 -15.49 2.46 -8.65
CA VAL A 3 -15.15 1.54 -9.76
C VAL A 3 -15.40 0.08 -9.35
N THR A 4 -14.89 -0.33 -8.19
CA THR A 4 -15.10 -1.69 -7.66
C THR A 4 -16.59 -2.05 -7.59
N ARG A 5 -17.42 -1.16 -7.03
CA ARG A 5 -18.89 -1.38 -6.96
C ARG A 5 -19.54 -1.50 -8.33
N ALA A 6 -19.04 -0.77 -9.33
CA ALA A 6 -19.58 -0.79 -10.68
C ALA A 6 -19.22 -2.07 -11.45
N VAL A 7 -18.00 -2.61 -11.27
CA VAL A 7 -17.53 -3.77 -12.04
C VAL A 7 -17.90 -5.13 -11.42
N LEU A 8 -18.05 -5.20 -10.09
CA LEU A 8 -18.32 -6.45 -9.38
C LEU A 8 -19.59 -7.19 -9.83
N PRO A 9 -20.75 -6.54 -10.13
CA PRO A 9 -21.92 -7.25 -10.63
C PRO A 9 -21.64 -8.02 -11.91
N VAL A 10 -20.86 -7.42 -12.82
CA VAL A 10 -20.47 -8.06 -14.10
C VAL A 10 -19.53 -9.23 -13.82
N MET A 11 -18.47 -9.04 -13.03
CA MET A 11 -17.50 -10.08 -12.69
C MET A 11 -18.16 -11.28 -11.98
N ARG A 12 -19.12 -11.03 -11.06
CA ARG A 12 -19.87 -12.09 -10.41
C ARG A 12 -20.72 -12.88 -11.40
N GLY A 13 -21.37 -12.21 -12.36
CA GLY A 13 -22.11 -12.87 -13.42
C GLY A 13 -21.22 -13.75 -14.31
N GLN A 14 -20.00 -13.28 -14.58
CA GLN A 14 -19.00 -14.00 -15.36
C GLN A 14 -18.30 -15.13 -14.59
N ARG A 15 -18.39 -15.14 -13.25
CA ARG A 15 -17.63 -16.05 -12.38
C ARG A 15 -16.12 -15.96 -12.60
N SER A 16 -15.65 -14.80 -13.00
CA SER A 16 -14.23 -14.52 -13.25
C SER A 16 -13.97 -13.01 -13.21
N GLY A 17 -12.74 -12.65 -12.86
CA GLY A 17 -12.27 -11.27 -12.86
C GLY A 17 -11.03 -11.11 -12.01
N HIS A 18 -10.31 -10.02 -12.24
CA HIS A 18 -9.17 -9.65 -11.41
C HIS A 18 -9.19 -8.15 -11.13
N LEU A 19 -9.13 -7.79 -9.87
CA LEU A 19 -9.10 -6.41 -9.41
C LEU A 19 -7.67 -6.04 -8.99
N PHE A 20 -7.12 -4.99 -9.59
CA PHE A 20 -5.91 -4.34 -9.11
C PHE A 20 -6.27 -3.10 -8.33
N THR A 21 -5.88 -3.04 -7.06
CA THR A 21 -6.02 -1.83 -6.24
C THR A 21 -4.65 -1.20 -6.03
N ILE A 22 -4.51 0.05 -6.47
CA ILE A 22 -3.23 0.76 -6.36
C ILE A 22 -3.12 1.38 -4.97
N ALA A 23 -2.44 0.65 -4.09
CA ALA A 23 -2.06 1.13 -2.77
C ALA A 23 -0.75 1.95 -2.84
N SER A 24 0.26 1.52 -2.13
CA SER A 24 1.65 2.02 -2.07
C SER A 24 2.41 1.10 -1.12
N MET A 25 3.73 1.17 -1.08
CA MET A 25 4.48 0.66 0.07
C MET A 25 3.99 1.31 1.38
N GLY A 26 3.52 2.58 1.33
CA GLY A 26 2.86 3.27 2.44
C GLY A 26 1.49 2.69 2.86
N GLY A 27 1.01 1.63 2.23
CA GLY A 27 -0.10 0.80 2.68
C GLY A 27 0.33 -0.42 3.51
N TYR A 28 1.64 -0.63 3.67
CA TYR A 28 2.25 -1.68 4.47
C TYR A 28 3.06 -1.16 5.65
N LEU A 29 3.62 0.04 5.54
CA LEU A 29 4.44 0.68 6.56
C LEU A 29 4.16 2.18 6.65
N GLY A 30 4.27 2.74 7.84
CA GLY A 30 4.15 4.18 8.07
C GLY A 30 5.46 4.90 7.73
N GLY A 31 5.33 6.14 7.26
CA GLY A 31 6.46 7.03 7.01
C GLY A 31 6.30 8.36 7.73
N SER A 32 7.40 8.98 8.13
CA SER A 32 7.37 10.32 8.71
C SER A 32 6.73 11.30 7.72
N ARG A 33 5.86 12.18 8.22
CA ARG A 33 5.08 13.20 7.47
C ARG A 33 4.09 12.64 6.45
N GLY A 34 3.90 11.32 6.43
CA GLY A 34 2.97 10.63 5.57
C GLY A 34 1.73 10.10 6.30
N THR A 35 1.39 10.58 7.50
CA THR A 35 0.34 9.98 8.36
C THR A 35 -1.00 9.81 7.64
N ALA A 36 -1.54 10.89 7.07
CA ALA A 36 -2.82 10.83 6.35
C ALA A 36 -2.72 10.00 5.06
N TYR A 37 -1.60 10.11 4.35
CA TYR A 37 -1.33 9.30 3.16
C TYR A 37 -1.26 7.81 3.52
N ALA A 38 -0.44 7.45 4.50
CA ALA A 38 -0.34 6.07 4.97
C ALA A 38 -1.70 5.53 5.42
N ALA A 39 -2.44 6.28 6.25
CA ALA A 39 -3.79 5.88 6.67
C ALA A 39 -4.71 5.57 5.47
N SER A 40 -4.69 6.41 4.44
CA SER A 40 -5.46 6.18 3.22
C SER A 40 -5.04 4.92 2.47
N LYS A 41 -3.73 4.64 2.39
CA LYS A 41 -3.19 3.48 1.68
C LYS A 41 -3.33 2.17 2.46
N PHE A 42 -3.24 2.21 3.80
CA PHE A 42 -3.62 1.09 4.66
C PHE A 42 -5.12 0.76 4.52
N ALA A 43 -5.98 1.79 4.43
CA ALA A 43 -7.41 1.57 4.19
C ALA A 43 -7.67 0.86 2.85
N VAL A 44 -6.93 1.19 1.78
CA VAL A 44 -7.02 0.49 0.50
C VAL A 44 -6.54 -0.96 0.65
N ALA A 45 -5.45 -1.21 1.35
CA ALA A 45 -4.93 -2.56 1.56
C ALA A 45 -5.94 -3.42 2.33
N GLY A 46 -6.38 -2.99 3.50
CA GLY A 46 -7.34 -3.74 4.32
C GLY A 46 -8.71 -3.93 3.64
N PHE A 47 -9.18 -2.92 2.89
CA PHE A 47 -10.37 -3.07 2.04
C PHE A 47 -10.19 -4.20 1.01
N THR A 48 -9.03 -4.25 0.36
CA THR A 48 -8.77 -5.23 -0.69
C THR A 48 -8.58 -6.64 -0.14
N GLU A 49 -7.92 -6.77 1.02
CA GLU A 49 -7.79 -8.05 1.73
C GLU A 49 -9.17 -8.65 2.05
N SER A 50 -10.04 -7.85 2.66
CA SER A 50 -11.40 -8.28 2.99
C SER A 50 -12.19 -8.64 1.74
N LEU A 51 -12.12 -7.78 0.72
CA LEU A 51 -12.82 -7.99 -0.54
C LEU A 51 -12.35 -9.26 -1.25
N ALA A 52 -11.06 -9.58 -1.22
CA ALA A 52 -10.52 -10.79 -1.83
C ALA A 52 -11.17 -12.06 -1.25
N LEU A 53 -11.35 -12.10 0.07
CA LEU A 53 -12.04 -13.21 0.76
C LEU A 53 -13.51 -13.32 0.35
N GLU A 54 -14.21 -12.17 0.26
CA GLU A 54 -15.63 -12.13 -0.17
C GLU A 54 -15.83 -12.56 -1.63
N LEU A 55 -14.82 -12.40 -2.47
CA LEU A 55 -14.89 -12.67 -3.91
C LEU A 55 -14.43 -14.07 -4.30
N GLU A 56 -13.81 -14.81 -3.39
CA GLU A 56 -13.26 -16.14 -3.64
C GLU A 56 -14.34 -17.12 -4.17
N GLU A 57 -15.53 -17.10 -3.57
CA GLU A 57 -16.67 -17.94 -4.00
C GLU A 57 -17.16 -17.68 -5.43
N PHE A 58 -16.81 -16.50 -6.00
CA PHE A 58 -17.17 -16.11 -7.36
C PHE A 58 -16.04 -16.34 -8.37
N GLY A 59 -14.89 -16.88 -7.94
CA GLY A 59 -13.73 -17.05 -8.80
C GLY A 59 -13.07 -15.73 -9.23
N ILE A 60 -13.29 -14.65 -8.47
CA ILE A 60 -12.72 -13.33 -8.71
C ILE A 60 -11.52 -13.14 -7.77
N THR A 61 -10.41 -12.67 -8.31
CA THR A 61 -9.18 -12.40 -7.56
C THR A 61 -8.95 -10.91 -7.38
N ALA A 62 -8.13 -10.56 -6.39
CA ALA A 62 -7.70 -9.19 -6.16
C ALA A 62 -6.21 -9.13 -5.84
N THR A 63 -5.53 -8.07 -6.28
CA THR A 63 -4.13 -7.78 -5.99
C THR A 63 -3.97 -6.37 -5.46
N ILE A 64 -3.35 -6.25 -4.31
CA ILE A 64 -2.91 -4.99 -3.72
C ILE A 64 -1.55 -4.64 -4.33
N VAL A 65 -1.54 -3.69 -5.24
CA VAL A 65 -0.30 -3.20 -5.84
C VAL A 65 0.29 -2.15 -4.92
N GLY A 66 1.47 -2.41 -4.40
CA GLY A 66 2.20 -1.54 -3.46
C GLY A 66 3.47 -0.94 -4.08
N PRO A 67 3.36 0.07 -4.97
CA PRO A 67 4.54 0.66 -5.58
C PRO A 67 5.42 1.38 -4.56
N GLY A 68 6.73 1.31 -4.77
CA GLY A 68 7.72 2.21 -4.20
C GLY A 68 7.78 3.54 -4.96
N TYR A 69 8.98 4.07 -5.13
CA TYR A 69 9.19 5.34 -5.84
C TYR A 69 9.32 5.11 -7.35
N PHE A 70 8.25 5.42 -8.09
CA PHE A 70 8.20 5.38 -9.56
C PHE A 70 8.29 6.79 -10.13
N ARG A 71 8.98 6.93 -11.28
CA ARG A 71 9.17 8.21 -11.97
C ARG A 71 7.90 8.62 -12.68
N THR A 72 7.10 9.43 -12.00
CA THR A 72 5.83 10.00 -12.45
C THR A 72 5.71 11.41 -11.92
N ASP A 73 4.67 12.13 -12.32
CA ASP A 73 4.34 13.48 -11.84
C ASP A 73 3.72 13.47 -10.42
N PHE A 74 3.79 12.34 -9.71
CA PHE A 74 3.17 12.20 -8.37
C PHE A 74 3.73 13.18 -7.36
N LEU A 75 5.04 13.51 -7.44
CA LEU A 75 5.70 14.47 -6.54
C LEU A 75 5.70 15.90 -7.07
N ASP A 76 5.08 16.16 -8.22
CA ASP A 76 4.95 17.52 -8.74
C ASP A 76 4.06 18.37 -7.83
N LYS A 77 4.35 19.67 -7.78
CA LYS A 77 3.56 20.65 -6.99
C LYS A 77 2.07 20.68 -7.38
N SER A 78 1.74 20.26 -8.59
CA SER A 78 0.37 20.11 -9.06
C SER A 78 -0.35 18.89 -8.50
N SER A 79 0.40 17.88 -8.05
CA SER A 79 -0.14 16.60 -7.58
C SER A 79 0.05 16.38 -6.08
N ALA A 80 1.17 16.81 -5.51
CA ALA A 80 1.49 16.65 -4.09
C ALA A 80 1.46 18.00 -3.35
N ILE A 81 0.58 18.10 -2.35
CA ILE A 81 0.56 19.25 -1.43
C ILE A 81 1.58 18.97 -0.31
N LEU A 82 2.75 19.58 -0.41
CA LEU A 82 3.83 19.42 0.57
C LEU A 82 3.82 20.54 1.64
N GLU A 83 2.97 21.56 1.46
CA GLU A 83 2.85 22.69 2.39
C GLU A 83 1.77 22.36 3.43
N PRO A 84 2.08 22.49 4.73
CA PRO A 84 1.04 22.35 5.75
C PRO A 84 0.10 23.55 5.71
N ALA A 85 -1.19 23.31 5.96
CA ALA A 85 -2.19 24.38 6.05
C ALA A 85 -1.90 25.36 7.22
N THR A 86 -1.25 24.87 8.27
CA THR A 86 -0.82 25.66 9.42
C THR A 86 0.63 25.35 9.73
N LEU A 87 1.46 26.39 9.84
CA LEU A 87 2.86 26.24 10.25
C LEU A 87 2.93 26.07 11.78
N ILE A 88 3.55 24.98 12.19
CA ILE A 88 3.90 24.71 13.58
C ILE A 88 5.42 24.89 13.68
N GLU A 89 5.88 25.80 14.55
CA GLU A 89 7.29 26.18 14.63
C GLU A 89 8.22 25.00 14.89
N ASP A 90 7.82 24.09 15.80
CA ASP A 90 8.61 22.90 16.15
C ASP A 90 8.92 21.98 14.96
N TYR A 91 8.13 22.05 13.91
CA TYR A 91 8.32 21.26 12.68
C TYR A 91 8.91 22.03 11.51
N ARG A 92 9.18 23.33 11.65
CA ARG A 92 9.64 24.18 10.54
C ARG A 92 10.87 23.62 9.84
N ALA A 93 11.95 23.38 10.59
CA ALA A 93 13.21 22.89 10.04
C ALA A 93 13.06 21.53 9.37
N SER A 94 12.36 20.63 10.02
CA SER A 94 12.14 19.27 9.51
C SER A 94 11.16 19.21 8.33
N ASN A 95 10.19 20.14 8.24
CA ASN A 95 9.33 20.29 7.05
C ASN A 95 10.13 20.84 5.86
N ALA A 96 11.02 21.81 6.09
CA ALA A 96 11.88 22.34 5.04
C ALA A 96 12.82 21.26 4.49
N ALA A 97 13.44 20.45 5.36
CA ALA A 97 14.31 19.35 4.96
C ALA A 97 13.54 18.28 4.14
N PHE A 98 12.34 17.89 4.58
CA PHE A 98 11.48 16.94 3.85
C PHE A 98 11.12 17.45 2.46
N ARG A 99 10.76 18.73 2.34
CA ARG A 99 10.43 19.37 1.07
C ARG A 99 11.61 19.35 0.12
N ALA A 100 12.78 19.81 0.58
CA ALA A 100 14.00 19.83 -0.23
C ALA A 100 14.37 18.40 -0.73
N ALA A 101 14.26 17.40 0.14
CA ALA A 101 14.51 16.02 -0.24
C ALA A 101 13.49 15.52 -1.29
N THR A 102 12.21 15.87 -1.15
CA THR A 102 11.16 15.50 -2.11
C THR A 102 11.36 16.18 -3.47
N GLU A 103 11.72 17.47 -3.47
CA GLU A 103 12.03 18.22 -4.71
C GLU A 103 13.25 17.61 -5.42
N THR A 104 14.27 17.21 -4.68
CA THR A 104 15.47 16.54 -5.24
C THR A 104 15.14 15.14 -5.80
N ALA A 105 14.24 14.42 -5.15
CA ALA A 105 13.83 13.08 -5.59
C ALA A 105 12.88 13.10 -6.79
N ASN A 106 12.20 14.22 -7.04
CA ASN A 106 11.22 14.32 -8.12
C ASN A 106 11.88 14.15 -9.50
N HIS A 107 11.29 13.30 -10.35
CA HIS A 107 11.81 12.87 -11.65
C HIS A 107 13.18 12.15 -11.61
N ALA A 108 13.73 11.87 -10.41
CA ALA A 108 14.94 11.08 -10.20
C ALA A 108 14.66 9.67 -9.64
N GLN A 109 13.38 9.31 -9.49
CA GLN A 109 12.96 8.00 -8.98
C GLN A 109 13.46 6.87 -9.88
N GLN A 110 13.80 5.72 -9.26
CA GLN A 110 14.37 4.55 -9.95
C GLN A 110 13.31 3.73 -10.70
N GLY A 111 12.07 3.71 -10.23
CA GLY A 111 11.00 2.89 -10.80
C GLY A 111 10.56 3.39 -12.19
N ASP A 112 10.44 2.46 -13.13
CA ASP A 112 9.90 2.69 -14.48
C ASP A 112 8.41 2.34 -14.50
N PRO A 113 7.50 3.32 -14.71
CA PRO A 113 6.06 3.05 -14.79
C PRO A 113 5.67 2.06 -15.90
N ASN A 114 6.43 2.03 -17.00
CA ASN A 114 6.18 1.08 -18.09
C ASN A 114 6.53 -0.35 -17.66
N ALA A 115 7.58 -0.53 -16.86
CA ALA A 115 7.93 -1.83 -16.29
C ALA A 115 6.83 -2.31 -15.33
N LEU A 116 6.28 -1.42 -14.50
CA LEU A 116 5.12 -1.73 -13.67
C LEU A 116 3.92 -2.16 -14.52
N GLY A 117 3.62 -1.41 -15.60
CA GLY A 117 2.52 -1.77 -16.50
C GLY A 117 2.67 -3.17 -17.11
N ARG A 118 3.88 -3.53 -17.57
CA ARG A 118 4.17 -4.89 -18.06
C ARG A 118 3.96 -5.95 -16.99
N LEU A 119 4.46 -5.73 -15.79
CA LEU A 119 4.26 -6.65 -14.65
C LEU A 119 2.77 -6.86 -14.34
N LEU A 120 1.95 -5.81 -14.36
CA LEU A 120 0.51 -5.96 -14.12
C LEU A 120 -0.18 -6.80 -15.19
N VAL A 121 0.26 -6.70 -16.45
CA VAL A 121 -0.23 -7.57 -17.53
C VAL A 121 0.16 -9.03 -17.29
N GLU A 122 1.39 -9.29 -16.87
CA GLU A 122 1.85 -10.63 -16.50
C GLU A 122 1.03 -11.21 -15.35
N ILE A 123 0.86 -10.45 -14.26
CA ILE A 123 0.06 -10.87 -13.09
C ILE A 123 -1.41 -11.11 -13.47
N ALA A 124 -1.97 -10.32 -14.39
CA ALA A 124 -3.35 -10.51 -14.85
C ALA A 124 -3.57 -11.86 -15.58
N ALA A 125 -2.51 -12.42 -16.16
CA ALA A 125 -2.53 -13.71 -16.84
C ALA A 125 -2.30 -14.91 -15.88
N GLU A 126 -1.92 -14.66 -14.64
CA GLU A 126 -1.64 -15.71 -13.67
C GLU A 126 -2.91 -16.40 -13.19
N ARG A 127 -2.86 -17.72 -13.08
CA ARG A 127 -3.98 -18.52 -12.52
C ARG A 127 -4.20 -18.29 -11.03
N LYS A 128 -3.14 -17.93 -10.31
CA LYS A 128 -3.13 -17.64 -8.86
C LYS A 128 -2.32 -16.39 -8.63
N PRO A 129 -2.85 -15.21 -8.95
CA PRO A 129 -2.14 -13.96 -8.73
C PRO A 129 -1.94 -13.71 -7.24
N PRO A 130 -0.87 -13.01 -6.84
CA PRO A 130 -0.64 -12.68 -5.44
C PRO A 130 -1.68 -11.67 -4.95
N LEU A 131 -2.11 -11.81 -3.69
CA LEU A 131 -2.92 -10.77 -3.03
C LEU A 131 -2.06 -9.52 -2.72
N HIS A 132 -0.82 -9.71 -2.27
CA HIS A 132 0.11 -8.63 -1.94
C HIS A 132 1.24 -8.56 -2.97
N LEU A 133 1.39 -7.40 -3.62
CA LEU A 133 2.40 -7.16 -4.65
C LEU A 133 3.15 -5.85 -4.37
N PRO A 134 4.13 -5.82 -3.46
CA PRO A 134 5.09 -4.72 -3.40
C PRO A 134 5.88 -4.65 -4.69
N VAL A 135 6.03 -3.47 -5.30
CA VAL A 135 6.70 -3.29 -6.59
C VAL A 135 7.76 -2.20 -6.52
N GLY A 136 8.95 -2.53 -7.02
CA GLY A 136 10.18 -1.75 -6.91
C GLY A 136 11.08 -2.32 -5.83
N ALA A 137 12.40 -2.27 -6.06
CA ALA A 137 13.37 -2.83 -5.13
C ALA A 137 13.29 -2.20 -3.73
N ASP A 138 13.01 -0.91 -3.68
CA ASP A 138 12.78 -0.13 -2.45
C ASP A 138 11.54 -0.62 -1.70
N ALA A 139 10.41 -0.79 -2.39
CA ALA A 139 9.18 -1.27 -1.78
C ALA A 139 9.32 -2.70 -1.26
N VAL A 140 9.90 -3.61 -2.06
CA VAL A 140 10.13 -5.00 -1.66
C VAL A 140 10.97 -5.05 -0.38
N GLN A 141 12.11 -4.36 -0.37
CA GLN A 141 13.01 -4.34 0.78
C GLN A 141 12.37 -3.74 2.04
N LEU A 142 11.72 -2.57 1.92
CA LEU A 142 11.15 -1.88 3.08
C LEU A 142 9.94 -2.62 3.66
N VAL A 143 9.09 -3.17 2.82
CA VAL A 143 7.94 -3.97 3.25
C VAL A 143 8.41 -5.24 3.96
N GLU A 144 9.40 -5.94 3.42
CA GLU A 144 9.99 -7.13 4.06
C GLU A 144 10.60 -6.80 5.43
N GLN A 145 11.40 -5.73 5.51
CA GLN A 145 11.99 -5.28 6.77
C GLN A 145 10.91 -4.93 7.81
N HIS A 146 9.87 -4.22 7.41
CA HIS A 146 8.77 -3.86 8.30
C HIS A 146 8.04 -5.11 8.84
N HIS A 147 7.68 -6.05 7.98
CA HIS A 147 7.01 -7.27 8.41
C HIS A 147 7.88 -8.11 9.34
N ASN A 148 9.17 -8.19 9.09
CA ASN A 148 10.12 -8.84 10.00
C ASN A 148 10.17 -8.15 11.37
N SER A 149 10.12 -6.82 11.42
CA SER A 149 10.03 -6.07 12.68
C SER A 149 8.75 -6.41 13.45
N VAL A 150 7.59 -6.38 12.77
CA VAL A 150 6.30 -6.76 13.37
C VAL A 150 6.33 -8.19 13.92
N LEU A 151 6.90 -9.13 13.16
CA LEU A 151 7.05 -10.52 13.61
C LEU A 151 7.95 -10.64 14.85
N ASN A 152 8.99 -9.83 14.96
CA ASN A 152 9.85 -9.79 16.12
C ASN A 152 9.12 -9.26 17.38
N ASP A 153 8.32 -8.20 17.21
CA ASP A 153 7.47 -7.67 18.29
C ASP A 153 6.45 -8.72 18.76
N ILE A 154 5.80 -9.41 17.83
CA ILE A 154 4.87 -10.51 18.13
C ILE A 154 5.59 -11.62 18.92
N LYS A 155 6.79 -12.02 18.50
CA LYS A 155 7.59 -13.05 19.21
C LYS A 155 7.95 -12.60 20.62
N ALA A 156 8.41 -11.35 20.78
CA ALA A 156 8.83 -10.80 22.06
C ALA A 156 7.68 -10.71 23.08
N TRP A 157 6.48 -10.39 22.62
CA TRP A 157 5.33 -10.15 23.48
C TRP A 157 4.32 -11.31 23.53
N ARG A 158 4.52 -12.37 22.73
CA ARG A 158 3.58 -13.49 22.57
C ARG A 158 3.02 -14.01 23.89
N ALA A 159 3.86 -14.32 24.85
CA ALA A 159 3.45 -14.91 26.12
C ALA A 159 2.46 -14.01 26.90
N LYS A 160 2.69 -12.70 26.89
CA LYS A 160 1.83 -11.72 27.57
C LYS A 160 0.56 -11.40 26.77
N SER A 161 0.72 -11.16 25.46
CA SER A 161 -0.41 -10.77 24.60
C SER A 161 -1.40 -11.91 24.35
N SER A 162 -0.96 -13.18 24.46
CA SER A 162 -1.85 -14.33 24.33
C SER A 162 -2.59 -14.69 25.62
N ASN A 163 -2.17 -14.15 26.78
CA ASN A 163 -2.78 -14.47 28.08
C ASN A 163 -3.84 -13.42 28.47
N THR A 164 -4.86 -13.30 27.63
CA THR A 164 -5.95 -12.30 27.81
C THR A 164 -7.35 -12.94 27.86
N ALA A 165 -7.42 -14.26 27.99
CA ALA A 165 -8.68 -14.97 28.15
C ALA A 165 -9.23 -14.80 29.59
N PHE A 166 -10.54 -14.89 29.73
CA PHE A 166 -11.16 -15.02 31.07
C PHE A 166 -10.61 -16.27 31.74
N ASN A 167 -10.20 -16.13 33.01
CA ASN A 167 -9.89 -17.33 33.81
C ASN A 167 -11.18 -18.16 33.93
N ALA A 168 -11.11 -19.41 33.51
CA ALA A 168 -12.18 -20.37 33.82
C ALA A 168 -12.25 -20.46 35.34
N GLY A 169 -13.36 -19.98 35.93
CA GLY A 169 -13.65 -20.07 37.37
C GLY A 169 -13.82 -21.51 37.81
#